data_40da2485626dc6b7a6d09cda70b5bab7
#
_entry.id   40da2485626dc6b7a6d09cda70b5bab7
#
_cell.length_a   1.000
_cell.length_b   1.000
_cell.length_c   1.000
_cell.angle_alpha   90.00
_cell.angle_beta   90.00
_cell.angle_gamma   90.00
#
_symmetry.space_group_name_H-M   'P 1'
#
loop_
_entity.id
_entity.type
_entity.pdbx_description
1 polymer ?
#
loop_
_entity_poly.entity_id
_entity_poly.type
_entity_poly.pdbx_seq_one_letter_code
_entity_poly.pdbx_strand_id
1 'polypeptide(L)'
;HPDWGTKVFDYGKNEVKNFLIANALYWVENFHVDGLRVDAVASMLYLDYGRSDGNWVPNQYGENKNLEAIEFFRHLNSVLTGHMTGAIMIAEESTAWPGVTKAPEEGGLGFTFKWNMGWMHDFLEYMKLDPYFRKFNHNKMTFGITYATSENYILTLSHDEVVHLKCSMINKMPGFPDDKFANLKAGYTFMMGHPGKKLLFMGQDFGQYHEWDEKTALDWYLAEEPQHRDLLKYYSDLLHIYQKYPALYRLDSDW
;
A
#
# COMPACT_ATOMS: atom_id res chain seq x y z
N HIS A 1 -12.86 17.69 -0.36
CA HIS A 1 -13.41 16.47 0.23
C HIS A 1 -13.92 16.79 1.62
N PRO A 2 -15.12 16.35 2.03
CA PRO A 2 -15.70 16.76 3.31
C PRO A 2 -14.85 16.31 4.52
N ASP A 3 -14.32 15.10 4.51
CA ASP A 3 -13.56 14.56 5.65
C ASP A 3 -12.18 15.22 5.82
N TRP A 4 -11.58 15.72 4.73
CA TRP A 4 -10.22 16.27 4.74
C TRP A 4 -10.19 17.80 4.56
N GLY A 5 -11.34 18.45 4.36
CA GLY A 5 -11.41 19.88 4.09
C GLY A 5 -10.69 20.32 2.79
N THR A 6 -10.39 19.38 1.91
CA THR A 6 -9.65 19.63 0.66
C THR A 6 -10.59 19.90 -0.51
N LYS A 7 -10.05 20.49 -1.58
CA LYS A 7 -10.74 20.57 -2.87
C LYS A 7 -10.52 19.30 -3.67
N VAL A 8 -11.53 18.90 -4.44
CA VAL A 8 -11.44 17.79 -5.40
C VAL A 8 -11.17 18.40 -6.78
N PHE A 9 -10.24 17.82 -7.52
CA PHE A 9 -10.00 18.22 -8.91
C PHE A 9 -11.20 17.86 -9.80
N ASP A 10 -11.50 18.76 -10.76
CA ASP A 10 -12.48 18.49 -11.80
C ASP A 10 -11.82 17.73 -12.96
N TYR A 11 -11.86 16.41 -12.90
CA TYR A 11 -11.25 15.52 -13.91
C TYR A 11 -11.91 15.59 -15.28
N GLY A 12 -13.08 16.26 -15.40
CA GLY A 12 -13.72 16.53 -16.67
C GLY A 12 -13.03 17.63 -17.49
N LYS A 13 -12.20 18.47 -16.83
CA LYS A 13 -11.49 19.57 -17.51
C LYS A 13 -10.15 19.13 -18.08
N ASN A 14 -9.94 19.41 -19.36
CA ASN A 14 -8.68 19.08 -20.04
C ASN A 14 -7.47 19.77 -19.41
N GLU A 15 -7.62 21.00 -18.94
CA GLU A 15 -6.57 21.77 -18.27
C GLU A 15 -6.13 21.09 -16.98
N VAL A 16 -7.08 20.55 -16.19
CA VAL A 16 -6.80 19.80 -14.96
C VAL A 16 -6.10 18.48 -15.28
N LYS A 17 -6.60 17.72 -16.26
CA LYS A 17 -5.95 16.47 -16.70
C LYS A 17 -4.53 16.73 -17.18
N ASN A 18 -4.32 17.75 -18.03
CA ASN A 18 -3.00 18.12 -18.51
C ASN A 18 -2.05 18.52 -17.38
N PHE A 19 -2.52 19.30 -16.41
CA PHE A 19 -1.72 19.68 -15.25
C PHE A 19 -1.25 18.45 -14.47
N LEU A 20 -2.15 17.52 -14.17
CA LEU A 20 -1.84 16.32 -13.38
C LEU A 20 -0.92 15.35 -14.14
N ILE A 21 -1.15 15.14 -15.44
CA ILE A 21 -0.30 14.28 -16.28
C ILE A 21 1.09 14.91 -16.45
N ALA A 22 1.16 16.22 -16.73
CA ALA A 22 2.43 16.94 -16.85
C ALA A 22 3.22 16.91 -15.52
N ASN A 23 2.54 16.99 -14.38
CA ASN A 23 3.17 16.85 -13.07
C ASN A 23 3.80 15.45 -12.89
N ALA A 24 3.08 14.40 -13.26
CA ALA A 24 3.60 13.04 -13.18
C ALA A 24 4.83 12.84 -14.08
N LEU A 25 4.76 13.29 -15.34
CA LEU A 25 5.89 13.27 -16.27
C LEU A 25 7.08 14.08 -15.75
N TYR A 26 6.83 15.26 -15.17
CA TYR A 26 7.88 16.11 -14.62
C TYR A 26 8.74 15.41 -13.57
N TRP A 27 8.12 14.67 -12.66
CA TRP A 27 8.85 13.92 -11.65
C TRP A 27 9.66 12.77 -12.24
N VAL A 28 9.09 12.04 -13.18
CA VAL A 28 9.79 10.91 -13.82
C VAL A 28 10.92 11.39 -14.72
N GLU A 29 10.69 12.41 -15.56
CA GLU A 29 11.67 12.91 -16.54
C GLU A 29 12.80 13.72 -15.90
N ASN A 30 12.48 14.59 -14.94
CA ASN A 30 13.46 15.54 -14.40
C ASN A 30 14.13 15.04 -13.11
N PHE A 31 13.43 14.25 -12.31
CA PHE A 31 13.96 13.71 -11.05
C PHE A 31 14.29 12.22 -11.13
N HIS A 32 13.97 11.58 -12.24
CA HIS A 32 14.26 10.17 -12.49
C HIS A 32 13.71 9.23 -11.42
N VAL A 33 12.52 9.56 -10.86
CA VAL A 33 11.83 8.64 -9.95
C VAL A 33 11.37 7.41 -10.73
N ASP A 34 11.48 6.24 -10.10
CA ASP A 34 11.13 4.96 -10.74
C ASP A 34 9.61 4.71 -10.78
N GLY A 35 8.83 5.51 -10.09
CA GLY A 35 7.37 5.41 -10.10
C GLY A 35 6.69 6.39 -9.17
N LEU A 36 5.36 6.38 -9.22
CA LEU A 36 4.49 7.26 -8.42
C LEU A 36 3.40 6.45 -7.73
N ARG A 37 3.13 6.77 -6.46
CA ARG A 37 1.95 6.27 -5.75
C ARG A 37 0.87 7.35 -5.73
N VAL A 38 -0.32 6.99 -6.20
CA VAL A 38 -1.50 7.84 -6.12
C VAL A 38 -2.26 7.54 -4.85
N ASP A 39 -2.40 8.56 -4.03
CA ASP A 39 -3.07 8.54 -2.74
C ASP A 39 -4.59 8.52 -2.90
N ALA A 40 -5.29 7.80 -2.01
CA ALA A 40 -6.75 7.80 -1.86
C ALA A 40 -7.54 7.65 -3.18
N VAL A 41 -7.14 6.73 -4.04
CA VAL A 41 -7.75 6.53 -5.37
C VAL A 41 -9.26 6.27 -5.28
N ALA A 42 -9.72 5.56 -4.24
CA ALA A 42 -11.15 5.35 -4.01
C ALA A 42 -11.94 6.66 -3.93
N SER A 43 -11.39 7.70 -3.31
CA SER A 43 -12.03 9.01 -3.19
C SER A 43 -12.21 9.73 -4.53
N MET A 44 -11.43 9.34 -5.53
CA MET A 44 -11.50 9.87 -6.90
C MET A 44 -12.46 9.06 -7.75
N LEU A 45 -12.53 7.74 -7.55
CA LEU A 45 -13.36 6.81 -8.33
C LEU A 45 -14.84 6.85 -7.97
N TYR A 46 -15.16 7.16 -6.69
CA TYR A 46 -16.53 7.14 -6.20
C TYR A 46 -17.05 8.55 -5.88
N LEU A 47 -18.15 8.93 -6.53
CA LEU A 47 -18.81 10.23 -6.34
C LEU A 47 -19.41 10.41 -4.94
N ASP A 48 -19.75 9.31 -4.29
CA ASP A 48 -20.33 9.26 -2.94
C ASP A 48 -19.31 8.99 -1.82
N TYR A 49 -18.01 8.86 -2.15
CA TYR A 49 -16.98 8.56 -1.16
C TYR A 49 -16.95 9.59 -0.02
N GLY A 50 -17.12 9.13 1.23
CA GLY A 50 -17.13 9.97 2.42
C GLY A 50 -18.29 10.98 2.46
N ARG A 51 -19.37 10.73 1.72
CA ARG A 51 -20.55 11.61 1.69
C ARG A 51 -21.76 10.89 2.28
N SER A 52 -22.59 11.64 2.98
CA SER A 52 -23.90 11.17 3.46
C SER A 52 -24.89 11.02 2.30
N ASP A 53 -25.88 10.16 2.51
CA ASP A 53 -26.95 9.93 1.53
C ASP A 53 -27.57 11.24 1.02
N GLY A 54 -27.68 11.35 -0.30
CA GLY A 54 -28.26 12.53 -0.98
C GLY A 54 -27.32 13.73 -1.14
N ASN A 55 -26.10 13.69 -0.62
CA ASN A 55 -25.13 14.79 -0.72
C ASN A 55 -24.09 14.60 -1.86
N TRP A 56 -24.44 13.82 -2.85
CA TRP A 56 -23.63 13.63 -4.06
C TRP A 56 -24.52 13.59 -5.31
N VAL A 57 -23.92 13.81 -6.46
CA VAL A 57 -24.63 13.80 -7.75
C VAL A 57 -24.19 12.55 -8.51
N PRO A 58 -25.12 11.67 -8.91
CA PRO A 58 -24.80 10.49 -9.69
C PRO A 58 -24.29 10.89 -11.10
N ASN A 59 -23.56 9.96 -11.72
CA ASN A 59 -23.15 10.11 -13.12
C ASN A 59 -24.34 10.03 -14.07
N GLN A 60 -24.08 10.20 -15.36
CA GLN A 60 -25.13 10.17 -16.42
C GLN A 60 -25.93 8.86 -16.52
N TYR A 61 -25.45 7.78 -15.87
CA TYR A 61 -26.13 6.49 -15.82
C TYR A 61 -26.83 6.24 -14.49
N GLY A 62 -26.80 7.21 -13.55
CA GLY A 62 -27.38 7.08 -12.22
C GLY A 62 -26.51 6.31 -11.24
N GLU A 63 -25.23 6.07 -11.57
CA GLU A 63 -24.28 5.34 -10.74
C GLU A 63 -23.37 6.29 -9.94
N ASN A 64 -22.68 5.74 -8.93
CA ASN A 64 -21.71 6.47 -8.09
C ASN A 64 -20.28 6.51 -8.65
N LYS A 65 -20.03 5.94 -9.83
CA LYS A 65 -18.72 5.95 -10.47
C LYS A 65 -18.40 7.31 -11.09
N ASN A 66 -17.22 7.85 -10.79
CA ASN A 66 -16.69 9.04 -11.43
C ASN A 66 -16.06 8.69 -12.78
N LEU A 67 -16.83 8.80 -13.86
CA LEU A 67 -16.40 8.39 -15.20
C LEU A 67 -15.18 9.20 -15.70
N GLU A 68 -15.14 10.48 -15.35
CA GLU A 68 -14.06 11.39 -15.72
C GLU A 68 -12.74 11.03 -15.01
N ALA A 69 -12.80 10.61 -13.75
CA ALA A 69 -11.63 10.13 -13.03
C ALA A 69 -11.14 8.77 -13.56
N ILE A 70 -12.05 7.87 -13.95
CA ILE A 70 -11.71 6.59 -14.58
C ILE A 70 -10.95 6.84 -15.90
N GLU A 71 -11.47 7.71 -16.75
CA GLU A 71 -10.82 8.08 -18.00
C GLU A 71 -9.46 8.76 -17.77
N PHE A 72 -9.38 9.65 -16.78
CA PHE A 72 -8.14 10.30 -16.38
C PHE A 72 -7.07 9.26 -15.97
N PHE A 73 -7.40 8.28 -15.12
CA PHE A 73 -6.42 7.25 -14.71
C PHE A 73 -5.95 6.39 -15.87
N ARG A 74 -6.86 5.97 -16.74
CA ARG A 74 -6.50 5.23 -17.95
C ARG A 74 -5.52 6.00 -18.82
N HIS A 75 -5.80 7.27 -19.03
CA HIS A 75 -4.94 8.15 -19.82
C HIS A 75 -3.59 8.38 -19.13
N LEU A 76 -3.57 8.75 -17.85
CA LEU A 76 -2.34 8.94 -17.07
C LEU A 76 -1.43 7.71 -17.13
N ASN A 77 -1.99 6.54 -16.82
CA ASN A 77 -1.23 5.30 -16.79
C ASN A 77 -0.72 4.90 -18.19
N SER A 78 -1.54 5.08 -19.22
CA SER A 78 -1.12 4.81 -20.61
C SER A 78 0.00 5.74 -21.06
N VAL A 79 -0.05 7.02 -20.71
CA VAL A 79 1.01 7.99 -21.03
C VAL A 79 2.32 7.61 -20.33
N LEU A 80 2.29 7.33 -19.03
CA LEU A 80 3.50 7.00 -18.28
C LEU A 80 4.12 5.67 -18.71
N THR A 81 3.32 4.64 -18.89
CA THR A 81 3.85 3.34 -19.35
C THR A 81 4.30 3.34 -20.81
N GLY A 82 3.67 4.18 -21.66
CA GLY A 82 4.05 4.33 -23.08
C GLY A 82 5.29 5.18 -23.31
N HIS A 83 5.49 6.24 -22.52
CA HIS A 83 6.63 7.16 -22.67
C HIS A 83 7.83 6.80 -21.80
N MET A 84 7.60 6.21 -20.62
CA MET A 84 8.62 5.97 -19.61
C MET A 84 8.80 4.48 -19.37
N THR A 85 9.69 3.88 -20.16
CA THR A 85 10.01 2.46 -20.02
C THR A 85 10.55 2.16 -18.62
N GLY A 86 9.78 1.41 -17.83
CA GLY A 86 10.16 1.00 -16.49
C GLY A 86 9.56 1.81 -15.34
N ALA A 87 8.91 2.95 -15.61
CA ALA A 87 8.17 3.68 -14.57
C ALA A 87 6.93 2.89 -14.13
N ILE A 88 6.70 2.82 -12.82
CA ILE A 88 5.57 2.11 -12.23
C ILE A 88 4.55 3.08 -11.64
N MET A 89 3.27 2.73 -11.79
CA MET A 89 2.16 3.46 -11.17
C MET A 89 1.48 2.59 -10.13
N ILE A 90 1.36 3.11 -8.91
CA ILE A 90 0.85 2.37 -7.76
C ILE A 90 -0.42 3.06 -7.25
N ALA A 91 -1.50 2.30 -7.09
CA ALA A 91 -2.74 2.82 -6.51
C ALA A 91 -2.80 2.50 -5.01
N GLU A 92 -3.04 3.50 -4.18
CA GLU A 92 -3.62 3.27 -2.87
C GLU A 92 -5.15 3.32 -3.04
N GLU A 93 -5.74 2.12 -3.18
CA GLU A 93 -7.17 1.94 -3.40
C GLU A 93 -7.69 0.89 -2.40
N SER A 94 -8.50 1.33 -1.44
CA SER A 94 -8.91 0.55 -0.28
C SER A 94 -10.22 -0.22 -0.44
N THR A 95 -10.86 -0.10 -1.61
CA THR A 95 -12.14 -0.76 -1.89
C THR A 95 -11.98 -2.01 -2.75
N ALA A 96 -13.09 -2.67 -3.05
CA ALA A 96 -13.16 -3.79 -3.97
C ALA A 96 -13.35 -3.36 -5.45
N TRP A 97 -12.83 -2.19 -5.84
CA TRP A 97 -12.89 -1.77 -7.25
C TRP A 97 -12.15 -2.78 -8.13
N PRO A 98 -12.82 -3.33 -9.16
CA PRO A 98 -12.23 -4.40 -9.97
C PRO A 98 -11.28 -3.86 -11.05
N GLY A 99 -10.18 -4.57 -11.30
CA GLY A 99 -9.29 -4.29 -12.43
C GLY A 99 -8.48 -3.00 -12.28
N VAL A 100 -8.10 -2.63 -11.06
CA VAL A 100 -7.20 -1.49 -10.82
C VAL A 100 -5.89 -1.69 -11.59
N THR A 101 -5.35 -2.90 -11.57
CA THR A 101 -4.08 -3.25 -12.21
C THR A 101 -4.21 -3.93 -13.58
N LYS A 102 -5.43 -4.09 -14.08
CA LYS A 102 -5.65 -4.56 -15.47
C LYS A 102 -5.37 -3.45 -16.48
N ALA A 103 -4.95 -3.86 -17.66
CA ALA A 103 -4.73 -2.94 -18.77
C ALA A 103 -6.02 -2.16 -19.14
N PRO A 104 -5.92 -0.90 -19.60
CA PRO A 104 -7.08 -0.13 -20.04
C PRO A 104 -7.88 -0.82 -21.14
N GLU A 105 -7.23 -1.53 -22.06
CA GLU A 105 -7.84 -2.29 -23.15
C GLU A 105 -8.71 -3.44 -22.65
N GLU A 106 -8.43 -3.96 -21.46
CA GLU A 106 -9.19 -4.99 -20.76
C GLU A 106 -10.25 -4.42 -19.82
N GLY A 107 -10.46 -3.10 -19.87
CA GLY A 107 -11.41 -2.38 -19.03
C GLY A 107 -10.87 -1.96 -17.65
N GLY A 108 -9.59 -2.19 -17.40
CA GLY A 108 -8.92 -1.80 -16.15
C GLY A 108 -8.52 -0.32 -16.08
N LEU A 109 -7.84 0.07 -15.00
CA LEU A 109 -7.34 1.43 -14.80
C LEU A 109 -5.87 1.60 -15.24
N GLY A 110 -5.13 0.52 -15.47
CA GLY A 110 -3.75 0.53 -15.97
C GLY A 110 -2.68 0.80 -14.92
N PHE A 111 -2.97 0.73 -13.64
CA PHE A 111 -1.93 0.78 -12.62
C PHE A 111 -1.04 -0.46 -12.67
N THR A 112 0.24 -0.29 -12.35
CA THR A 112 1.17 -1.42 -12.28
C THR A 112 0.90 -2.28 -11.05
N PHE A 113 0.65 -1.61 -9.91
CA PHE A 113 0.37 -2.26 -8.63
C PHE A 113 -0.74 -1.56 -7.86
N LYS A 114 -1.34 -2.31 -6.93
CA LYS A 114 -2.28 -1.82 -5.93
C LYS A 114 -1.79 -2.18 -4.53
N TRP A 115 -1.86 -1.26 -3.57
CA TRP A 115 -1.64 -1.58 -2.17
C TRP A 115 -2.73 -2.53 -1.65
N ASN A 116 -2.31 -3.61 -0.98
CA ASN A 116 -3.24 -4.55 -0.37
C ASN A 116 -3.63 -4.10 1.04
N MET A 117 -4.58 -3.18 1.11
CA MET A 117 -5.07 -2.63 2.38
C MET A 117 -5.84 -3.68 3.19
N GLY A 118 -6.55 -4.60 2.54
CA GLY A 118 -7.26 -5.70 3.22
C GLY A 118 -6.30 -6.64 3.94
N TRP A 119 -5.25 -7.09 3.26
CA TRP A 119 -4.20 -7.90 3.87
C TRP A 119 -3.53 -7.16 5.05
N MET A 120 -3.21 -5.89 4.87
CA MET A 120 -2.58 -5.08 5.90
C MET A 120 -3.42 -5.01 7.18
N HIS A 121 -4.72 -4.75 7.05
CA HIS A 121 -5.64 -4.73 8.19
C HIS A 121 -5.71 -6.07 8.90
N ASP A 122 -5.95 -7.15 8.17
CA ASP A 122 -6.07 -8.50 8.73
C ASP A 122 -4.76 -8.93 9.40
N PHE A 123 -3.62 -8.69 8.74
CA PHE A 123 -2.29 -8.98 9.28
C PHE A 123 -2.04 -8.24 10.60
N LEU A 124 -2.25 -6.93 10.64
CA LEU A 124 -2.02 -6.13 11.84
C LEU A 124 -2.99 -6.47 12.97
N GLU A 125 -4.25 -6.71 12.65
CA GLU A 125 -5.22 -7.16 13.66
C GLU A 125 -4.79 -8.49 14.29
N TYR A 126 -4.35 -9.46 13.48
CA TYR A 126 -3.86 -10.73 13.98
C TYR A 126 -2.59 -10.58 14.82
N MET A 127 -1.62 -9.81 14.33
CA MET A 127 -0.33 -9.66 15.01
C MET A 127 -0.42 -8.94 16.36
N LYS A 128 -1.41 -8.06 16.54
CA LYS A 128 -1.71 -7.38 17.81
C LYS A 128 -2.37 -8.27 18.85
N LEU A 129 -2.97 -9.40 18.43
CA LEU A 129 -3.66 -10.29 19.36
C LEU A 129 -2.67 -10.96 20.32
N ASP A 130 -3.08 -11.06 21.59
CA ASP A 130 -2.43 -11.99 22.51
C ASP A 130 -2.40 -13.39 21.85
N PRO A 131 -1.25 -14.11 21.91
CA PRO A 131 -1.09 -15.43 21.29
C PRO A 131 -2.18 -16.44 21.66
N TYR A 132 -2.73 -16.34 22.88
CA TYR A 132 -3.83 -17.20 23.32
C TYR A 132 -5.07 -17.11 22.45
N PHE A 133 -5.39 -15.92 21.93
CA PHE A 133 -6.58 -15.68 21.11
C PHE A 133 -6.37 -15.96 19.63
N ARG A 134 -5.13 -16.10 19.15
CA ARG A 134 -4.80 -16.28 17.73
C ARG A 134 -5.43 -17.52 17.12
N LYS A 135 -5.55 -18.61 17.87
CA LYS A 135 -6.20 -19.84 17.40
C LYS A 135 -7.65 -19.66 16.97
N PHE A 136 -8.34 -18.64 17.47
CA PHE A 136 -9.72 -18.32 17.10
C PHE A 136 -9.83 -17.31 15.96
N ASN A 137 -8.71 -16.75 15.52
CA ASN A 137 -8.64 -15.67 14.53
C ASN A 137 -7.68 -16.00 13.36
N HIS A 138 -7.34 -17.28 13.20
CA HIS A 138 -6.35 -17.70 12.20
C HIS A 138 -6.76 -17.35 10.75
N ASN A 139 -8.06 -17.27 10.49
CA ASN A 139 -8.61 -16.82 9.22
C ASN A 139 -8.10 -15.44 8.78
N LYS A 140 -7.77 -14.53 9.70
CA LYS A 140 -7.17 -13.23 9.37
C LYS A 140 -5.83 -13.36 8.65
N MET A 141 -5.04 -14.37 8.97
CA MET A 141 -3.77 -14.63 8.28
C MET A 141 -3.95 -15.34 6.94
N THR A 142 -4.98 -16.16 6.81
CA THR A 142 -5.17 -17.02 5.62
C THR A 142 -6.13 -16.44 4.59
N PHE A 143 -7.03 -15.51 4.97
CA PHE A 143 -8.02 -14.97 4.06
C PHE A 143 -7.40 -14.23 2.87
N GLY A 144 -6.30 -13.51 3.07
CA GLY A 144 -5.61 -12.77 2.02
C GLY A 144 -5.20 -13.61 0.81
N ILE A 145 -4.96 -14.93 1.01
CA ILE A 145 -4.59 -15.83 -0.08
C ILE A 145 -5.74 -16.05 -1.09
N THR A 146 -6.98 -15.91 -0.63
CA THR A 146 -8.16 -16.17 -1.47
C THR A 146 -8.34 -15.16 -2.60
N TYR A 147 -7.73 -13.98 -2.48
CA TYR A 147 -7.79 -12.93 -3.50
C TYR A 147 -6.40 -12.42 -3.92
N ALA A 148 -5.34 -13.09 -3.50
CA ALA A 148 -3.95 -12.64 -3.71
C ALA A 148 -3.57 -12.39 -5.17
N THR A 149 -4.27 -13.01 -6.13
CA THR A 149 -4.03 -12.88 -7.58
C THR A 149 -5.09 -12.06 -8.32
N SER A 150 -6.06 -11.49 -7.61
CA SER A 150 -7.10 -10.66 -8.25
C SER A 150 -6.55 -9.34 -8.81
N GLU A 151 -5.44 -8.86 -8.26
CA GLU A 151 -4.70 -7.67 -8.67
C GLU A 151 -3.19 -7.89 -8.48
N ASN A 152 -2.36 -7.03 -9.06
CA ASN A 152 -0.93 -6.99 -8.77
C ASN A 152 -0.70 -6.28 -7.44
N TYR A 153 -0.64 -7.02 -6.35
CA TYR A 153 -0.60 -6.43 -5.01
C TYR A 153 0.81 -6.10 -4.53
N ILE A 154 0.88 -5.01 -3.74
CA ILE A 154 1.97 -4.75 -2.78
C ILE A 154 1.40 -4.95 -1.38
N LEU A 155 2.00 -5.85 -0.60
CA LEU A 155 1.71 -6.02 0.82
C LEU A 155 2.33 -4.84 1.56
N THR A 156 1.49 -3.96 2.08
CA THR A 156 1.94 -2.66 2.57
C THR A 156 1.92 -2.58 4.09
N LEU A 157 3.08 -2.25 4.67
CA LEU A 157 3.22 -1.74 6.02
C LEU A 157 3.85 -0.34 5.89
N SER A 158 3.00 0.64 5.57
CA SER A 158 3.43 1.98 5.17
C SER A 158 3.63 2.94 6.36
N HIS A 159 3.89 4.21 6.06
CA HIS A 159 3.94 5.28 7.04
C HIS A 159 2.62 5.43 7.80
N ASP A 160 1.47 5.25 7.13
CA ASP A 160 0.15 5.39 7.74
C ASP A 160 -0.09 4.43 8.91
N GLU A 161 0.64 3.32 8.92
CA GLU A 161 0.51 2.32 9.98
C GLU A 161 1.33 2.65 11.23
N VAL A 162 2.22 3.65 11.17
CA VAL A 162 3.17 3.98 12.23
C VAL A 162 3.15 5.46 12.63
N VAL A 163 2.01 6.11 12.45
CA VAL A 163 1.76 7.53 12.78
C VAL A 163 0.43 7.68 13.52
N HIS A 164 0.17 8.87 14.04
CA HIS A 164 -1.13 9.27 14.59
C HIS A 164 -1.67 8.36 15.71
N LEU A 165 -0.81 8.01 16.66
CA LEU A 165 -1.13 7.16 17.82
C LEU A 165 -1.48 5.71 17.46
N LYS A 166 -1.05 5.24 16.28
CA LYS A 166 -1.19 3.85 15.86
C LYS A 166 -0.08 2.94 16.37
N CYS A 167 0.94 3.48 17.02
CA CYS A 167 2.17 2.84 17.47
C CYS A 167 3.11 2.39 16.33
N SER A 168 4.42 2.30 16.61
CA SER A 168 5.39 1.63 15.73
C SER A 168 5.13 0.13 15.63
N MET A 169 5.69 -0.55 14.62
CA MET A 169 5.44 -1.99 14.43
C MET A 169 5.82 -2.82 15.65
N ILE A 170 6.96 -2.55 16.28
CA ILE A 170 7.37 -3.28 17.50
C ILE A 170 6.42 -3.02 18.67
N ASN A 171 5.87 -1.80 18.79
CA ASN A 171 4.95 -1.46 19.87
C ASN A 171 3.52 -1.97 19.65
N LYS A 172 3.18 -2.40 18.43
CA LYS A 172 1.94 -3.13 18.17
C LYS A 172 1.98 -4.57 18.67
N MET A 173 3.19 -5.15 18.84
CA MET A 173 3.34 -6.55 19.22
C MET A 173 3.04 -6.75 20.72
N PRO A 174 2.28 -7.81 21.07
CA PRO A 174 1.99 -8.16 22.46
C PRO A 174 3.20 -8.79 23.15
N GLY A 175 3.14 -8.83 24.50
CA GLY A 175 4.14 -9.51 25.33
C GLY A 175 5.25 -8.62 25.84
N PHE A 176 6.26 -9.26 26.44
CA PHE A 176 7.49 -8.62 26.92
C PHE A 176 8.44 -8.32 25.75
N PRO A 177 9.53 -7.55 25.96
CA PRO A 177 10.43 -7.16 24.86
C PRO A 177 10.86 -8.33 23.95
N ASP A 178 11.32 -9.44 24.53
CA ASP A 178 11.75 -10.63 23.76
C ASP A 178 10.61 -11.20 22.91
N ASP A 179 9.40 -11.26 23.47
CA ASP A 179 8.21 -11.73 22.77
C ASP A 179 7.85 -10.81 21.59
N LYS A 180 7.97 -9.51 21.78
CA LYS A 180 7.69 -8.51 20.73
C LYS A 180 8.62 -8.68 19.54
N PHE A 181 9.93 -8.80 19.77
CA PHE A 181 10.91 -9.04 18.70
C PHE A 181 10.69 -10.37 18.00
N ALA A 182 10.44 -11.45 18.76
CA ALA A 182 10.13 -12.76 18.19
C ALA A 182 8.85 -12.73 17.34
N ASN A 183 7.80 -12.07 17.82
CA ASN A 183 6.54 -11.91 17.12
C ASN A 183 6.71 -11.11 15.82
N LEU A 184 7.47 -10.02 15.86
CA LEU A 184 7.73 -9.19 14.69
C LEU A 184 8.52 -9.95 13.61
N LYS A 185 9.56 -10.72 14.01
CA LYS A 185 10.30 -11.61 13.11
C LYS A 185 9.38 -12.63 12.43
N ALA A 186 8.48 -13.26 13.19
CA ALA A 186 7.51 -14.21 12.64
C ALA A 186 6.56 -13.54 11.64
N GLY A 187 6.07 -12.33 11.94
CA GLY A 187 5.23 -11.54 11.04
C GLY A 187 5.93 -11.18 9.74
N TYR A 188 7.18 -10.70 9.81
CA TYR A 188 7.95 -10.37 8.60
C TYR A 188 8.25 -11.61 7.75
N THR A 189 8.50 -12.77 8.38
CA THR A 189 8.66 -14.04 7.65
C THR A 189 7.39 -14.41 6.90
N PHE A 190 6.24 -14.31 7.56
CA PHE A 190 4.94 -14.55 6.92
C PHE A 190 4.72 -13.61 5.73
N MET A 191 4.98 -12.31 5.90
CA MET A 191 4.88 -11.32 4.84
C MET A 191 5.76 -11.68 3.64
N MET A 192 7.01 -12.12 3.87
CA MET A 192 7.93 -12.50 2.79
C MET A 192 7.48 -13.74 2.02
N GLY A 193 6.82 -14.69 2.68
CA GLY A 193 6.28 -15.90 2.04
C GLY A 193 4.90 -15.75 1.41
N HIS A 194 4.18 -14.66 1.68
CA HIS A 194 2.86 -14.42 1.10
C HIS A 194 2.97 -13.84 -0.32
N PRO A 195 2.12 -14.21 -1.29
CA PRO A 195 2.11 -13.59 -2.63
C PRO A 195 1.94 -12.07 -2.58
N GLY A 196 2.57 -11.38 -3.53
CA GLY A 196 2.59 -9.92 -3.65
C GLY A 196 3.95 -9.30 -3.34
N LYS A 197 4.20 -8.10 -3.87
CA LYS A 197 5.40 -7.32 -3.56
C LYS A 197 5.38 -6.83 -2.11
N LYS A 198 6.50 -6.38 -1.59
CA LYS A 198 6.65 -6.05 -0.17
C LYS A 198 6.97 -4.58 0.02
N LEU A 199 6.34 -3.95 0.99
CA LEU A 199 6.67 -2.61 1.46
C LEU A 199 6.73 -2.60 2.98
N LEU A 200 7.88 -2.23 3.53
CA LEU A 200 8.07 -1.95 4.94
C LEU A 200 8.62 -0.53 5.07
N PHE A 201 7.96 0.28 5.89
CA PHE A 201 8.37 1.67 6.08
C PHE A 201 9.64 1.77 6.92
N MET A 202 10.45 2.81 6.65
CA MET A 202 11.75 3.05 7.30
C MET A 202 11.68 3.00 8.82
N GLY A 203 12.72 2.46 9.46
CA GLY A 203 12.82 2.34 10.92
C GLY A 203 12.11 1.12 11.50
N GLN A 204 11.21 0.48 10.74
CA GLN A 204 10.49 -0.70 11.21
C GLN A 204 11.31 -1.98 11.05
N ASP A 205 12.30 -1.98 10.19
CA ASP A 205 13.28 -3.04 9.94
C ASP A 205 14.23 -3.26 11.12
N PHE A 206 14.52 -2.24 11.93
CA PHE A 206 15.25 -2.38 13.19
C PHE A 206 14.37 -2.18 14.43
N GLY A 207 13.05 -2.04 14.25
CA GLY A 207 12.08 -1.99 15.35
C GLY A 207 12.12 -0.69 16.15
N GLN A 208 12.19 0.46 15.48
CA GLN A 208 12.12 1.77 16.13
C GLN A 208 10.91 1.83 17.07
N TYR A 209 11.11 2.37 18.29
CA TYR A 209 10.03 2.48 19.27
C TYR A 209 9.09 3.65 19.01
N HIS A 210 9.61 4.79 18.56
CA HIS A 210 8.81 5.95 18.26
C HIS A 210 8.01 5.74 16.96
N GLU A 211 6.84 6.35 16.90
CA GLU A 211 6.15 6.54 15.64
C GLU A 211 6.99 7.41 14.70
N TRP A 212 6.73 7.31 13.41
CA TRP A 212 7.39 8.17 12.45
C TRP A 212 6.94 9.64 12.62
N ASP A 213 7.91 10.53 12.63
CA ASP A 213 7.72 11.97 12.64
C ASP A 213 8.67 12.59 11.60
N GLU A 214 8.12 13.29 10.63
CA GLU A 214 8.88 13.93 9.55
C GLU A 214 9.86 15.02 10.04
N LYS A 215 9.73 15.48 11.29
CA LYS A 215 10.57 16.52 11.89
C LYS A 215 11.79 15.96 12.62
N THR A 216 11.84 14.66 12.83
CA THR A 216 12.89 14.00 13.60
C THR A 216 13.61 12.93 12.77
N ALA A 217 14.90 12.72 13.07
CA ALA A 217 15.63 11.59 12.49
C ALA A 217 15.12 10.28 13.08
N LEU A 218 15.34 9.17 12.35
CA LEU A 218 15.13 7.85 12.91
C LEU A 218 16.07 7.61 14.11
N ASP A 219 15.63 6.75 15.03
CA ASP A 219 16.36 6.38 16.24
C ASP A 219 17.53 5.42 15.94
N TRP A 220 18.48 5.85 15.07
CA TRP A 220 19.59 5.02 14.58
C TRP A 220 20.45 4.41 15.69
N TYR A 221 20.51 5.04 16.87
CA TYR A 221 21.23 4.50 18.02
C TYR A 221 20.68 3.13 18.48
N LEU A 222 19.39 2.84 18.22
CA LEU A 222 18.80 1.54 18.53
C LEU A 222 19.42 0.42 17.70
N ALA A 223 19.90 0.70 16.48
CA ALA A 223 20.54 -0.32 15.64
C ALA A 223 21.83 -0.89 16.25
N GLU A 224 22.41 -0.22 17.24
CA GLU A 224 23.55 -0.71 18.01
C GLU A 224 23.14 -1.60 19.20
N GLU A 225 21.88 -1.53 19.63
CA GLU A 225 21.35 -2.35 20.70
C GLU A 225 21.13 -3.79 20.24
N PRO A 226 21.43 -4.81 21.08
CA PRO A 226 21.46 -6.20 20.64
C PRO A 226 20.20 -6.69 19.95
N GLN A 227 19.01 -6.46 20.51
CA GLN A 227 17.74 -6.95 19.96
C GLN A 227 17.37 -6.27 18.65
N HIS A 228 17.61 -4.97 18.55
CA HIS A 228 17.34 -4.17 17.35
C HIS A 228 18.31 -4.52 16.22
N ARG A 229 19.60 -4.67 16.53
CA ARG A 229 20.62 -5.14 15.57
C ARG A 229 20.31 -6.54 15.04
N ASP A 230 19.87 -7.45 15.94
CA ASP A 230 19.47 -8.79 15.53
C ASP A 230 18.21 -8.79 14.66
N LEU A 231 17.26 -7.89 14.90
CA LEU A 231 16.09 -7.72 14.04
C LEU A 231 16.48 -7.19 12.66
N LEU A 232 17.33 -6.16 12.62
CA LEU A 232 17.84 -5.59 11.36
C LEU A 232 18.58 -6.64 10.52
N LYS A 233 19.47 -7.40 11.18
CA LYS A 233 20.16 -8.52 10.51
C LYS A 233 19.18 -9.57 10.00
N TYR A 234 18.21 -9.96 10.82
CA TYR A 234 17.19 -10.93 10.45
C TYR A 234 16.39 -10.46 9.23
N TYR A 235 15.96 -9.20 9.20
CA TYR A 235 15.22 -8.64 8.08
C TYR A 235 16.09 -8.58 6.81
N SER A 236 17.36 -8.21 6.95
CA SER A 236 18.33 -8.25 5.85
C SER A 236 18.49 -9.66 5.28
N ASP A 237 18.60 -10.67 6.15
CA ASP A 237 18.69 -12.07 5.71
C ASP A 237 17.41 -12.53 4.97
N LEU A 238 16.22 -12.09 5.43
CA LEU A 238 14.95 -12.34 4.74
C LEU A 238 14.91 -11.70 3.34
N LEU A 239 15.41 -10.48 3.18
CA LEU A 239 15.48 -9.80 1.89
C LEU A 239 16.43 -10.54 0.92
N HIS A 240 17.57 -11.02 1.40
CA HIS A 240 18.48 -11.84 0.60
C HIS A 240 17.83 -13.17 0.16
N ILE A 241 17.08 -13.82 1.06
CA ILE A 241 16.31 -15.03 0.72
C ILE A 241 15.26 -14.69 -0.33
N TYR A 242 14.50 -13.62 -0.16
CA TYR A 242 13.48 -13.19 -1.10
C TYR A 242 14.07 -12.97 -2.50
N GLN A 243 15.20 -12.25 -2.60
CA GLN A 243 15.89 -12.02 -3.88
C GLN A 243 16.47 -13.29 -4.50
N LYS A 244 16.98 -14.22 -3.66
CA LYS A 244 17.61 -15.46 -4.10
C LYS A 244 16.61 -16.44 -4.72
N TYR A 245 15.38 -16.46 -4.25
CA TYR A 245 14.39 -17.47 -4.65
C TYR A 245 13.28 -16.83 -5.51
N PRO A 246 13.36 -16.91 -6.86
CA PRO A 246 12.37 -16.32 -7.76
C PRO A 246 10.93 -16.77 -7.51
N ALA A 247 10.73 -17.96 -6.94
CA ALA A 247 9.41 -18.45 -6.56
C ALA A 247 8.67 -17.55 -5.54
N LEU A 248 9.39 -16.66 -4.83
CA LEU A 248 8.81 -15.74 -3.86
C LEU A 248 8.31 -14.43 -4.48
N TYR A 249 8.62 -14.14 -5.76
CA TYR A 249 8.29 -12.84 -6.35
C TYR A 249 7.97 -12.81 -7.85
N ARG A 250 8.21 -13.90 -8.60
CA ARG A 250 8.05 -13.86 -10.08
C ARG A 250 6.62 -13.98 -10.54
N LEU A 251 5.83 -14.81 -9.88
CA LEU A 251 4.48 -15.16 -10.30
C LEU A 251 3.44 -14.79 -9.23
N ASP A 252 3.61 -13.62 -8.61
CA ASP A 252 2.74 -13.15 -7.52
C ASP A 252 1.28 -12.93 -7.96
N SER A 253 1.06 -12.73 -9.25
CA SER A 253 -0.25 -12.46 -9.86
C SER A 253 -0.72 -13.59 -10.77
N ASP A 254 0.01 -14.69 -10.83
CA ASP A 254 -0.31 -15.84 -11.69
C ASP A 254 -0.37 -17.13 -10.87
N TRP A 255 -1.33 -18.00 -11.18
CA TRP A 255 -1.55 -19.29 -10.54
C TRP A 255 -1.38 -20.43 -11.55
#